data_f81b9f34b4a0b5263d42a60a7a4b31ea
#
_entry.id   f81b9f34b4a0b5263d42a60a7a4b31ea
#
_cell.length_a   1.000
_cell.length_b   1.000
_cell.length_c   1.000
_cell.angle_alpha   90.00
_cell.angle_beta   90.00
_cell.angle_gamma   90.00
#
_symmetry.space_group_name_H-M   'P 1'
#
loop_
_entity.id
_entity.type
_entity.pdbx_description
1 polymer ?
#
loop_
_entity_poly.entity_id
_entity_poly.type
_entity_poly.pdbx_seq_one_letter_code
_entity_poly.pdbx_strand_id
1 'polypeptide(L)'
;MAELEPLKNPIEDLLQQKIMTNRNTETLSELPTESLKNLVCSKCHQEIKNYHEIYEGRAIFYRCNCEREEEVKKINAEVETEKREKIQKLFSCANIGKRFINCSFKNFQKRAGVEKAFNTALDFARNFKQKQETGEGILFYGGSGNGKTHLAVAIVREIVKQGYSAIFQPAAELQYRLNATYNASGENETEI
;
A
#
# COMPACT_ATOMS: atom_id res chain seq x y z
N MET A 1 -5.18 -29.60 -9.54
CA MET A 1 -4.41 -28.34 -9.62
C MET A 1 -5.17 -27.34 -8.77
N ALA A 2 -4.62 -26.96 -7.62
CA ALA A 2 -5.24 -25.96 -6.76
C ALA A 2 -5.00 -24.60 -7.42
N GLU A 3 -6.08 -23.92 -7.80
CA GLU A 3 -6.04 -22.53 -8.22
C GLU A 3 -5.55 -21.69 -7.02
N LEU A 4 -4.36 -21.14 -7.16
CA LEU A 4 -3.85 -20.13 -6.22
C LEU A 4 -4.70 -18.87 -6.43
N GLU A 5 -5.54 -18.54 -5.46
CA GLU A 5 -6.22 -17.27 -5.44
C GLU A 5 -5.20 -16.12 -5.55
N PRO A 6 -5.44 -15.12 -6.41
CA PRO A 6 -4.53 -13.99 -6.54
C PRO A 6 -4.41 -13.28 -5.18
N LEU A 7 -3.19 -13.11 -4.71
CA LEU A 7 -2.87 -12.38 -3.48
C LEU A 7 -3.44 -10.96 -3.61
N LYS A 8 -4.56 -10.72 -2.97
CA LYS A 8 -5.21 -9.39 -2.91
C LYS A 8 -4.22 -8.39 -2.30
N ASN A 9 -4.21 -7.18 -2.85
CA ASN A 9 -3.38 -6.11 -2.30
C ASN A 9 -3.83 -5.83 -0.86
N PRO A 10 -2.99 -6.13 0.16
CA PRO A 10 -3.41 -6.03 1.57
C PRO A 10 -3.81 -4.61 2.00
N ILE A 11 -3.49 -3.61 1.20
CA ILE A 11 -3.86 -2.20 1.45
C ILE A 11 -5.28 -1.91 0.95
N GLU A 12 -5.68 -2.49 -0.19
CA GLU A 12 -7.05 -2.36 -0.72
C GLU A 12 -8.07 -3.06 0.18
N ASP A 13 -7.71 -4.24 0.74
CA ASP A 13 -8.57 -4.96 1.69
C ASP A 13 -8.76 -4.19 3.00
N LEU A 14 -7.72 -3.54 3.52
CA LEU A 14 -7.80 -2.70 4.73
C LEU A 14 -8.69 -1.46 4.52
N LEU A 15 -8.63 -0.85 3.33
CA LEU A 15 -9.49 0.26 2.92
C LEU A 15 -10.96 -0.18 2.85
N GLN A 16 -11.24 -1.32 2.22
CA GLN A 16 -12.60 -1.84 2.11
C GLN A 16 -13.17 -2.24 3.47
N GLN A 17 -12.39 -2.90 4.35
CA GLN A 17 -12.84 -3.26 5.70
C GLN A 17 -13.17 -2.05 6.56
N LYS A 18 -12.35 -0.99 6.56
CA LYS A 18 -12.64 0.23 7.34
C LYS A 18 -13.84 1.00 6.83
N ILE A 19 -14.04 1.05 5.50
CA ILE A 19 -15.23 1.68 4.90
C ILE A 19 -16.50 0.88 5.26
N MET A 20 -16.42 -0.47 5.31
CA MET A 20 -17.55 -1.32 5.66
C MET A 20 -17.89 -1.31 7.16
N THR A 21 -16.88 -1.29 8.04
CA THR A 21 -17.11 -1.23 9.50
C THR A 21 -17.70 0.10 9.95
N ASN A 22 -17.37 1.20 9.27
CA ASN A 22 -17.92 2.52 9.64
C ASN A 22 -19.35 2.77 9.13
N ARG A 23 -19.85 1.96 8.19
CA ARG A 23 -21.26 2.04 7.75
C ARG A 23 -22.25 1.56 8.83
N ASN A 24 -21.78 0.79 9.81
CA ASN A 24 -22.64 0.17 10.84
C ASN A 24 -22.76 0.98 12.15
N THR A 25 -22.14 2.15 12.28
CA THR A 25 -22.17 2.97 13.50
C THR A 25 -22.96 4.28 13.35
N GLU A 26 -23.83 4.39 12.34
CA GLU A 26 -24.75 5.53 12.26
C GLU A 26 -25.77 5.42 13.41
N THR A 27 -25.66 6.31 14.39
CA THR A 27 -26.67 6.48 15.41
C THR A 27 -27.96 6.97 14.75
N LEU A 28 -28.90 6.05 14.54
CA LEU A 28 -30.23 6.33 14.06
C LEU A 28 -31.00 7.01 15.20
N SER A 29 -31.33 8.28 15.05
CA SER A 29 -32.30 8.97 15.90
C SER A 29 -33.62 9.02 15.15
N GLU A 30 -34.63 8.32 15.69
CA GLU A 30 -36.02 8.37 15.18
C GLU A 30 -36.69 9.63 15.70
N LEU A 31 -37.08 10.55 14.82
CA LEU A 31 -37.82 11.75 15.17
C LEU A 31 -39.14 11.80 14.39
N PRO A 32 -40.22 12.40 14.98
CA PRO A 32 -41.48 12.64 14.28
C PRO A 32 -41.25 13.56 13.06
N THR A 33 -41.89 13.25 11.93
CA THR A 33 -41.75 14.00 10.67
C THR A 33 -42.10 15.49 10.77
N GLU A 34 -42.97 15.88 11.71
CA GLU A 34 -43.31 17.30 11.92
C GLU A 34 -42.15 18.10 12.56
N SER A 35 -41.27 17.44 13.32
CA SER A 35 -40.07 18.05 13.90
C SER A 35 -38.94 18.27 12.90
N LEU A 36 -39.06 17.74 11.67
CA LEU A 36 -38.05 17.76 10.62
C LEU A 36 -38.07 19.01 9.73
N LYS A 37 -39.17 19.79 9.78
CA LYS A 37 -39.27 21.04 9.06
C LYS A 37 -38.35 22.06 9.77
N ASN A 38 -37.22 22.40 9.14
CA ASN A 38 -36.21 23.38 9.58
C ASN A 38 -35.09 22.86 10.50
N LEU A 39 -34.69 21.60 10.39
CA LEU A 39 -33.49 21.13 11.09
C LEU A 39 -32.24 21.74 10.43
N VAL A 40 -31.56 22.58 11.22
CA VAL A 40 -30.35 23.29 10.81
C VAL A 40 -29.14 22.65 11.50
N CYS A 41 -28.09 22.38 10.77
CA CYS A 41 -26.85 21.84 11.33
C CYS A 41 -26.21 22.88 12.27
N SER A 42 -25.85 22.45 13.47
CA SER A 42 -25.19 23.30 14.48
C SER A 42 -23.81 23.81 14.05
N LYS A 43 -23.13 23.11 13.11
CA LYS A 43 -21.78 23.46 12.63
C LYS A 43 -21.81 24.38 11.40
N CYS A 44 -22.53 23.97 10.34
CA CYS A 44 -22.50 24.70 9.06
C CYS A 44 -23.74 25.58 8.84
N HIS A 45 -24.70 25.55 9.75
CA HIS A 45 -25.96 26.31 9.68
C HIS A 45 -26.79 26.07 8.41
N GLN A 46 -26.51 24.98 7.69
CA GLN A 46 -27.30 24.55 6.53
C GLN A 46 -28.45 23.66 6.95
N GLU A 47 -29.55 23.73 6.19
CA GLU A 47 -30.70 22.87 6.38
C GLU A 47 -30.34 21.41 6.09
N ILE A 48 -30.68 20.50 7.01
CA ILE A 48 -30.41 19.08 6.84
C ILE A 48 -31.54 18.45 6.05
N LYS A 49 -31.27 18.14 4.78
CA LYS A 49 -32.27 17.56 3.83
C LYS A 49 -32.18 16.03 3.73
N ASN A 50 -31.23 15.42 4.38
CA ASN A 50 -30.99 13.99 4.27
C ASN A 50 -31.76 13.22 5.34
N TYR A 51 -33.02 12.90 5.08
CA TYR A 51 -33.84 12.01 5.89
C TYR A 51 -34.58 11.01 5.02
N HIS A 52 -34.86 9.83 5.55
CA HIS A 52 -35.73 8.82 4.94
C HIS A 52 -36.95 8.59 5.83
N GLU A 53 -38.12 8.75 5.30
CA GLU A 53 -39.37 8.40 5.95
C GLU A 53 -39.50 6.87 5.98
N ILE A 54 -39.65 6.27 7.16
CA ILE A 54 -39.62 4.81 7.32
C ILE A 54 -41.03 4.25 7.43
N TYR A 55 -41.86 4.81 8.29
CA TYR A 55 -43.20 4.29 8.58
C TYR A 55 -43.99 5.27 9.49
N GLU A 56 -45.32 5.44 9.26
CA GLU A 56 -46.27 6.19 10.10
C GLU A 56 -45.76 7.54 10.64
N GLY A 57 -45.18 8.38 9.79
CA GLY A 57 -44.73 9.71 10.18
C GLY A 57 -43.44 9.74 11.00
N ARG A 58 -42.64 8.65 11.00
CA ARG A 58 -41.29 8.59 11.55
C ARG A 58 -40.26 8.62 10.44
N ALA A 59 -39.20 9.36 10.64
CA ALA A 59 -38.10 9.46 9.68
C ALA A 59 -36.73 9.17 10.34
N ILE A 60 -35.86 8.51 9.58
CA ILE A 60 -34.46 8.32 9.96
C ILE A 60 -33.67 9.51 9.48
N PHE A 61 -32.89 10.05 10.38
CA PHE A 61 -32.03 11.19 10.16
C PHE A 61 -30.63 10.76 9.75
N TYR A 62 -30.10 11.34 8.69
CA TYR A 62 -28.69 11.27 8.38
C TYR A 62 -27.98 12.49 8.89
N ARG A 63 -26.75 12.30 9.39
CA ARG A 63 -25.89 13.42 9.82
C ARG A 63 -25.70 14.41 8.67
N CYS A 64 -25.47 15.68 9.02
CA CYS A 64 -25.17 16.71 8.03
C CYS A 64 -23.97 16.32 7.16
N ASN A 65 -23.99 16.67 5.90
CA ASN A 65 -22.89 16.40 4.98
C ASN A 65 -21.53 16.94 5.49
N CYS A 66 -21.51 18.07 6.19
CA CYS A 66 -20.28 18.63 6.76
C CYS A 66 -19.65 17.73 7.85
N GLU A 67 -20.45 17.07 8.69
CA GLU A 67 -19.97 16.13 9.70
C GLU A 67 -19.46 14.86 9.04
N ARG A 68 -20.16 14.38 8.02
CA ARG A 68 -19.76 13.22 7.23
C ARG A 68 -18.46 13.48 6.47
N GLU A 69 -18.28 14.66 5.89
CA GLU A 69 -17.04 15.03 5.22
C GLU A 69 -15.85 15.12 6.18
N GLU A 70 -16.05 15.65 7.38
CA GLU A 70 -15.00 15.66 8.42
C GLU A 70 -14.61 14.25 8.87
N GLU A 71 -15.60 13.37 9.05
CA GLU A 71 -15.37 11.98 9.42
C GLU A 71 -14.61 11.23 8.32
N VAL A 72 -15.00 11.39 7.06
CA VAL A 72 -14.30 10.84 5.90
C VAL A 72 -12.85 11.35 5.82
N LYS A 73 -12.62 12.64 6.09
CA LYS A 73 -11.25 13.20 6.13
C LYS A 73 -10.41 12.57 7.25
N LYS A 74 -10.98 12.35 8.44
CA LYS A 74 -10.27 11.67 9.55
C LYS A 74 -9.92 10.24 9.19
N ILE A 75 -10.88 9.47 8.67
CA ILE A 75 -10.66 8.08 8.25
C ILE A 75 -9.58 8.02 7.17
N ASN A 76 -9.64 8.89 6.17
CA ASN A 76 -8.62 8.94 5.12
C ASN A 76 -7.22 9.28 5.67
N ALA A 77 -7.13 10.18 6.67
CA ALA A 77 -5.87 10.51 7.31
C ALA A 77 -5.31 9.32 8.12
N GLU A 78 -6.15 8.60 8.85
CA GLU A 78 -5.76 7.39 9.60
C GLU A 78 -5.27 6.29 8.65
N VAL A 79 -6.01 6.02 7.58
CA VAL A 79 -5.63 5.05 6.55
C VAL A 79 -4.29 5.41 5.91
N GLU A 80 -4.05 6.70 5.63
CA GLU A 80 -2.79 7.17 5.07
C GLU A 80 -1.61 7.00 6.05
N THR A 81 -1.83 7.21 7.35
CA THR A 81 -0.80 6.98 8.39
C THR A 81 -0.46 5.50 8.50
N GLU A 82 -1.46 4.62 8.60
CA GLU A 82 -1.24 3.16 8.64
C GLU A 82 -0.51 2.64 7.39
N LYS A 83 -0.87 3.16 6.22
CA LYS A 83 -0.20 2.84 4.97
C LYS A 83 1.27 3.24 4.98
N ARG A 84 1.58 4.44 5.49
CA ARG A 84 2.96 4.92 5.63
C ARG A 84 3.76 4.04 6.58
N GLU A 85 3.21 3.71 7.74
CA GLU A 85 3.86 2.84 8.72
C GLU A 85 4.14 1.44 8.14
N LYS A 86 3.16 0.86 7.44
CA LYS A 86 3.33 -0.43 6.76
C LYS A 86 4.44 -0.38 5.72
N ILE A 87 4.44 0.64 4.86
CA ILE A 87 5.48 0.84 3.86
C ILE A 87 6.85 1.01 4.53
N GLN A 88 6.93 1.76 5.63
CA GLN A 88 8.19 1.94 6.37
C GLN A 88 8.71 0.62 6.96
N LYS A 89 7.83 -0.22 7.52
CA LYS A 89 8.18 -1.57 7.97
C LYS A 89 8.71 -2.43 6.81
N LEU A 90 8.02 -2.43 5.67
CA LEU A 90 8.46 -3.17 4.48
C LEU A 90 9.83 -2.68 3.97
N PHE A 91 10.09 -1.37 4.02
CA PHE A 91 11.41 -0.83 3.66
C PHE A 91 12.51 -1.28 4.61
N SER A 92 12.24 -1.37 5.91
CA SER A 92 13.22 -1.89 6.87
C SER A 92 13.55 -3.37 6.63
N CYS A 93 12.53 -4.17 6.25
CA CYS A 93 12.70 -5.58 5.91
C CYS A 93 13.37 -5.79 4.55
N ALA A 94 13.34 -4.82 3.64
CA ALA A 94 13.89 -4.95 2.30
C ALA A 94 15.44 -5.06 2.28
N ASN A 95 16.11 -4.92 3.41
CA ASN A 95 17.57 -5.08 3.59
C ASN A 95 18.41 -4.26 2.59
N ILE A 96 17.96 -3.06 2.25
CA ILE A 96 18.71 -2.17 1.35
C ILE A 96 19.86 -1.54 2.13
N GLY A 97 21.08 -2.00 1.88
CA GLY A 97 22.29 -1.48 2.53
C GLY A 97 22.47 0.04 2.31
N LYS A 98 23.13 0.70 3.26
CA LYS A 98 23.35 2.17 3.27
C LYS A 98 23.84 2.73 1.95
N ARG A 99 24.68 1.99 1.22
CA ARG A 99 25.24 2.37 -0.09
C ARG A 99 24.16 2.56 -1.17
N PHE A 100 23.06 1.83 -1.08
CA PHE A 100 22.01 1.78 -2.10
C PHE A 100 20.71 2.48 -1.68
N ILE A 101 20.67 3.02 -0.46
CA ILE A 101 19.46 3.61 0.12
C ILE A 101 18.86 4.74 -0.72
N ASN A 102 19.67 5.44 -1.47
CA ASN A 102 19.25 6.54 -2.34
C ASN A 102 18.95 6.12 -3.78
N CYS A 103 19.21 4.84 -4.16
CA CYS A 103 18.93 4.37 -5.51
C CYS A 103 17.42 4.38 -5.82
N SER A 104 17.02 5.06 -6.88
CA SER A 104 15.62 5.17 -7.33
C SER A 104 15.57 5.45 -8.83
N PHE A 105 14.41 5.24 -9.45
CA PHE A 105 14.22 5.62 -10.86
C PHE A 105 14.39 7.13 -11.12
N LYS A 106 14.12 7.98 -10.11
CA LYS A 106 14.22 9.44 -10.23
C LYS A 106 15.66 9.93 -10.36
N ASN A 107 16.61 9.29 -9.67
CA ASN A 107 18.01 9.70 -9.66
C ASN A 107 18.92 8.79 -10.49
N PHE A 108 18.33 7.90 -11.31
CA PHE A 108 19.10 7.08 -12.24
C PHE A 108 19.66 7.93 -13.37
N GLN A 109 20.97 7.91 -13.53
CA GLN A 109 21.64 8.62 -14.64
C GLN A 109 21.53 7.79 -15.92
N LYS A 110 20.68 8.23 -16.83
CA LYS A 110 20.52 7.60 -18.14
C LYS A 110 21.74 7.91 -19.00
N ARG A 111 22.49 6.89 -19.37
CA ARG A 111 23.59 6.94 -20.32
C ARG A 111 23.14 6.29 -21.64
N ALA A 112 23.82 6.59 -22.73
CA ALA A 112 23.53 5.95 -24.01
C ALA A 112 23.58 4.41 -23.86
N GLY A 113 22.60 3.73 -24.43
CA GLY A 113 22.48 2.27 -24.42
C GLY A 113 21.83 1.63 -23.19
N VAL A 114 21.46 2.41 -22.16
CA VAL A 114 20.76 1.85 -20.97
C VAL A 114 19.25 2.17 -20.95
N GLU A 115 18.74 2.93 -21.93
CA GLU A 115 17.33 3.36 -21.98
C GLU A 115 16.38 2.16 -22.00
N LYS A 116 16.72 1.13 -22.78
CA LYS A 116 15.89 -0.09 -22.87
C LYS A 116 15.82 -0.78 -21.50
N ALA A 117 16.96 -0.96 -20.81
CA ALA A 117 17.01 -1.58 -19.50
C ALA A 117 16.23 -0.76 -18.45
N PHE A 118 16.34 0.57 -18.51
CA PHE A 118 15.59 1.46 -17.62
C PHE A 118 14.08 1.35 -17.84
N ASN A 119 13.63 1.39 -19.09
CA ASN A 119 12.21 1.33 -19.44
C ASN A 119 11.62 -0.04 -19.08
N THR A 120 12.35 -1.14 -19.33
CA THR A 120 11.94 -2.48 -18.93
C THR A 120 11.85 -2.62 -17.41
N ALA A 121 12.82 -2.07 -16.65
CA ALA A 121 12.78 -2.06 -15.19
C ALA A 121 11.60 -1.27 -14.63
N LEU A 122 11.30 -0.12 -15.21
CA LEU A 122 10.20 0.74 -14.81
C LEU A 122 8.84 0.08 -15.11
N ASP A 123 8.70 -0.52 -16.28
CA ASP A 123 7.51 -1.27 -16.67
C ASP A 123 7.28 -2.47 -15.74
N PHE A 124 8.32 -3.27 -15.48
CA PHE A 124 8.27 -4.38 -14.54
C PHE A 124 7.80 -3.94 -13.15
N ALA A 125 8.37 -2.86 -12.62
CA ALA A 125 8.01 -2.36 -11.30
C ALA A 125 6.57 -1.83 -11.25
N ARG A 126 6.09 -1.15 -12.30
CA ARG A 126 4.72 -0.61 -12.37
C ARG A 126 3.67 -1.69 -12.49
N ASN A 127 3.96 -2.73 -13.28
CA ASN A 127 3.05 -3.83 -13.56
C ASN A 127 3.36 -5.06 -12.69
N PHE A 128 3.97 -4.87 -11.51
CA PHE A 128 4.47 -5.95 -10.67
C PHE A 128 3.40 -6.97 -10.32
N LYS A 129 2.17 -6.55 -10.03
CA LYS A 129 1.06 -7.45 -9.74
C LYS A 129 0.85 -8.48 -10.87
N GLN A 130 0.74 -8.01 -12.10
CA GLN A 130 0.57 -8.86 -13.27
C GLN A 130 1.79 -9.78 -13.49
N LYS A 131 3.01 -9.22 -13.33
CA LYS A 131 4.25 -9.98 -13.47
C LYS A 131 4.39 -11.09 -12.42
N GLN A 132 3.93 -10.83 -11.21
CA GLN A 132 3.89 -11.81 -10.14
C GLN A 132 2.90 -12.95 -10.44
N GLU A 133 1.71 -12.62 -10.97
CA GLU A 133 0.69 -13.62 -11.36
C GLU A 133 1.20 -14.53 -12.49
N THR A 134 1.95 -13.99 -13.45
CA THR A 134 2.53 -14.75 -14.56
C THR A 134 3.86 -15.45 -14.21
N GLY A 135 4.44 -15.18 -13.04
CA GLY A 135 5.75 -15.69 -12.64
C GLY A 135 6.92 -15.12 -13.43
N GLU A 136 6.73 -13.95 -14.09
CA GLU A 136 7.78 -13.32 -14.86
C GLU A 136 8.83 -12.68 -13.95
N GLY A 137 10.12 -12.89 -14.28
CA GLY A 137 11.26 -12.26 -13.63
C GLY A 137 12.02 -11.33 -14.58
N ILE A 138 12.97 -10.55 -14.04
CA ILE A 138 13.84 -9.68 -14.81
C ILE A 138 15.30 -10.01 -14.54
N LEU A 139 16.08 -10.16 -15.60
CA LEU A 139 17.52 -10.39 -15.53
C LEU A 139 18.29 -9.22 -16.14
N PHE A 140 19.18 -8.61 -15.37
CA PHE A 140 20.11 -7.58 -15.83
C PHE A 140 21.51 -8.16 -16.02
N TYR A 141 22.06 -8.06 -17.20
CA TYR A 141 23.41 -8.49 -17.53
C TYR A 141 24.21 -7.36 -18.22
N GLY A 142 25.52 -7.46 -18.21
CA GLY A 142 26.42 -6.45 -18.81
C GLY A 142 27.60 -6.07 -17.90
N GLY A 143 28.46 -5.20 -18.38
CA GLY A 143 29.68 -4.75 -17.71
C GLY A 143 29.47 -4.08 -16.35
N SER A 144 30.51 -4.00 -15.55
CA SER A 144 30.49 -3.30 -14.26
C SER A 144 30.19 -1.80 -14.45
N GLY A 145 29.55 -1.19 -13.46
CA GLY A 145 29.25 0.25 -13.48
C GLY A 145 28.05 0.69 -14.31
N ASN A 146 27.36 -0.21 -15.04
CA ASN A 146 26.22 0.13 -15.91
C ASN A 146 24.89 0.28 -15.16
N GLY A 147 24.90 0.40 -13.86
CA GLY A 147 23.68 0.71 -13.07
C GLY A 147 22.73 -0.47 -12.80
N LYS A 148 23.13 -1.74 -13.04
CA LYS A 148 22.29 -2.92 -12.80
C LYS A 148 21.74 -2.97 -11.37
N THR A 149 22.62 -2.84 -10.38
CA THR A 149 22.24 -2.84 -8.95
C THR A 149 21.33 -1.65 -8.61
N HIS A 150 21.58 -0.48 -9.20
CA HIS A 150 20.74 0.69 -9.02
C HIS A 150 19.32 0.41 -9.51
N LEU A 151 19.16 -0.16 -10.72
CA LEU A 151 17.84 -0.52 -11.26
C LEU A 151 17.15 -1.60 -10.42
N ALA A 152 17.89 -2.63 -9.97
CA ALA A 152 17.33 -3.66 -9.09
C ALA A 152 16.78 -3.06 -7.78
N VAL A 153 17.54 -2.20 -7.11
CA VAL A 153 17.07 -1.51 -5.91
C VAL A 153 15.92 -0.55 -6.21
N ALA A 154 15.95 0.15 -7.36
CA ALA A 154 14.84 1.02 -7.76
C ALA A 154 13.53 0.25 -7.95
N ILE A 155 13.59 -0.98 -8.52
CA ILE A 155 12.45 -1.89 -8.63
C ILE A 155 11.94 -2.28 -7.23
N VAL A 156 12.81 -2.77 -6.34
CA VAL A 156 12.44 -3.14 -4.97
C VAL A 156 11.72 -1.99 -4.26
N ARG A 157 12.26 -0.78 -4.36
CA ARG A 157 11.66 0.42 -3.75
C ARG A 157 10.27 0.73 -4.30
N GLU A 158 10.07 0.57 -5.60
CA GLU A 158 8.78 0.85 -6.22
C GLU A 158 7.74 -0.22 -5.86
N ILE A 159 8.13 -1.48 -5.80
CA ILE A 159 7.31 -2.61 -5.37
C ILE A 159 6.88 -2.44 -3.90
N VAL A 160 7.82 -2.07 -3.02
CA VAL A 160 7.53 -1.81 -1.59
C VAL A 160 6.57 -0.63 -1.42
N LYS A 161 6.67 0.43 -2.22
CA LYS A 161 5.69 1.54 -2.20
C LYS A 161 4.29 1.11 -2.59
N GLN A 162 4.16 0.10 -3.44
CA GLN A 162 2.88 -0.50 -3.79
C GLN A 162 2.32 -1.40 -2.69
N GLY A 163 3.10 -1.63 -1.61
CA GLY A 163 2.68 -2.42 -0.44
C GLY A 163 3.06 -3.89 -0.49
N TYR A 164 3.85 -4.32 -1.48
CA TYR A 164 4.38 -5.68 -1.55
C TYR A 164 5.67 -5.81 -0.77
N SER A 165 5.91 -6.99 -0.19
CA SER A 165 7.20 -7.32 0.43
C SER A 165 8.24 -7.64 -0.64
N ALA A 166 9.46 -7.14 -0.47
CA ALA A 166 10.59 -7.44 -1.35
C ALA A 166 11.89 -7.39 -0.54
N ILE A 167 12.84 -8.25 -0.88
CA ILE A 167 14.14 -8.32 -0.23
C ILE A 167 15.23 -8.07 -1.27
N PHE A 168 16.16 -7.19 -0.96
CA PHE A 168 17.38 -6.98 -1.73
C PHE A 168 18.53 -7.73 -1.07
N GLN A 169 19.09 -8.72 -1.76
CA GLN A 169 20.18 -9.52 -1.23
C GLN A 169 21.37 -9.53 -2.20
N PRO A 170 22.50 -8.88 -1.84
CA PRO A 170 23.75 -9.03 -2.60
C PRO A 170 24.28 -10.45 -2.51
N ALA A 171 24.68 -11.05 -3.64
CA ALA A 171 25.18 -12.42 -3.68
C ALA A 171 26.40 -12.65 -2.76
N ALA A 172 27.31 -11.69 -2.69
CA ALA A 172 28.48 -11.78 -1.81
C ALA A 172 28.09 -11.80 -0.30
N GLU A 173 27.07 -11.05 0.08
CA GLU A 173 26.56 -11.05 1.46
C GLU A 173 25.84 -12.34 1.78
N LEU A 174 25.04 -12.87 0.85
CA LEU A 174 24.41 -14.16 1.00
C LEU A 174 25.47 -15.28 1.17
N GLN A 175 26.49 -15.29 0.34
CA GLN A 175 27.57 -16.27 0.43
C GLN A 175 28.33 -16.16 1.78
N TYR A 176 28.55 -14.94 2.28
CA TYR A 176 29.17 -14.74 3.59
C TYR A 176 28.31 -15.32 4.72
N ARG A 177 27.00 -15.10 4.70
CA ARG A 177 26.06 -15.65 5.68
C ARG A 177 26.03 -17.19 5.61
N LEU A 178 25.95 -17.77 4.43
CA LEU A 178 25.98 -19.22 4.24
C LEU A 178 27.27 -19.80 4.82
N ASN A 179 28.43 -19.23 4.52
CA ASN A 179 29.70 -19.71 5.06
C ASN A 179 29.77 -19.56 6.60
N ALA A 180 29.15 -18.52 7.16
CA ALA A 180 29.08 -18.35 8.60
C ALA A 180 28.24 -19.44 9.29
N THR A 181 27.11 -19.86 8.69
CA THR A 181 26.27 -20.94 9.22
C THR A 181 26.97 -22.30 9.20
N TYR A 182 27.75 -22.58 8.16
CA TYR A 182 28.56 -23.83 8.13
C TYR A 182 29.67 -23.85 9.20
N ASN A 183 30.18 -22.68 9.60
CA ASN A 183 31.23 -22.59 10.62
C ASN A 183 30.69 -22.46 12.06
N ALA A 184 29.43 -22.05 12.20
CA ALA A 184 28.74 -21.99 13.50
C ALA A 184 28.02 -23.32 13.74
N SER A 185 28.59 -24.17 14.58
CA SER A 185 27.98 -25.46 14.97
C SER A 185 26.64 -25.19 15.68
N GLY A 186 25.55 -25.12 14.94
CA GLY A 186 24.18 -25.00 15.49
C GLY A 186 23.16 -24.16 14.72
N GLU A 187 23.55 -23.37 13.73
CA GLU A 187 22.61 -22.65 12.91
C GLU A 187 22.20 -23.48 11.68
N ASN A 188 20.93 -23.78 11.56
CA ASN A 188 20.37 -24.52 10.42
C ASN A 188 20.23 -23.58 9.22
N GLU A 189 20.42 -24.09 7.99
CA GLU A 189 20.24 -23.39 6.71
C GLU A 189 18.84 -22.77 6.55
N THR A 190 17.87 -23.18 7.39
CA THR A 190 16.49 -22.70 7.39
C THR A 190 16.29 -21.35 8.08
N GLU A 191 17.30 -20.79 8.76
CA GLU A 191 17.21 -19.48 9.44
C GLU A 191 17.76 -18.30 8.62
N ILE A 192 18.16 -18.53 7.38
CA ILE A 192 18.62 -17.56 6.42
C ILE A 192 17.44 -17.15 5.52
#